data_c43ffc163a1a71188adf95b1f8666802
#
_entry.id   c43ffc163a1a71188adf95b1f8666802
#
_cell.length_a   1.000
_cell.length_b   1.000
_cell.length_c   1.000
_cell.angle_alpha   90.00
_cell.angle_beta   90.00
_cell.angle_gamma   90.00
#
_symmetry.space_group_name_H-M   'P 1'
#
loop_
_entity.id
_entity.type
_entity.pdbx_description
1 polymer ?
#
loop_
_entity_poly.entity_id
_entity_poly.type
_entity_poly.pdbx_seq_one_letter_code
_entity_poly.pdbx_strand_id
1 'polypeptide(L)'
;MQEDHKHEEDQEEHHEEHFDDHQPWYKGPMKVIMGLFLILILVLWLVPYYGIKQNPEPNYLPTIAELNIPEMAIPEMNSGKITAYVQVNQEIKQIADKIVTLSCQETHKVCNAKAMFYFVQKNFNYLNDPLAFEYYKTPQESLKSDSGDCDDSSILLSSLLQSIGLQTRFVFVPGHVYVQVKLPEAISAYKTEDNWINLDGTCRGCEFGEIHYSYADSKKSYSG
;
A
#
# COMPACT_ATOMS: atom_id res chain seq x y z
N MET A 1 41.49 -47.58 -98.53
CA MET A 1 41.48 -48.60 -97.52
C MET A 1 41.86 -47.86 -96.20
N GLN A 2 40.86 -47.36 -95.52
CA GLN A 2 41.10 -46.54 -94.35
C GLN A 2 39.89 -46.75 -93.45
N GLU A 3 40.14 -47.37 -92.31
CA GLU A 3 39.12 -47.63 -91.31
C GLU A 3 38.99 -46.45 -90.40
N ASP A 4 37.71 -46.00 -90.29
CA ASP A 4 37.31 -44.99 -89.35
C ASP A 4 37.12 -45.56 -87.94
N HIS A 5 37.88 -45.14 -86.99
CA HIS A 5 37.66 -45.40 -85.54
C HIS A 5 36.85 -44.27 -84.93
N LYS A 6 35.61 -44.62 -84.64
CA LYS A 6 34.64 -43.76 -83.96
C LYS A 6 34.87 -43.90 -82.43
N HIS A 7 35.34 -42.80 -81.81
CA HIS A 7 35.39 -42.70 -80.36
C HIS A 7 34.00 -42.35 -79.84
N GLU A 8 33.43 -43.20 -78.99
CA GLU A 8 32.30 -42.90 -78.14
C GLU A 8 32.81 -42.26 -76.87
N GLU A 9 32.43 -40.97 -76.64
CA GLU A 9 32.65 -40.28 -75.38
C GLU A 9 31.45 -40.62 -74.43
N ASP A 10 31.75 -41.38 -73.37
CA ASP A 10 30.83 -41.61 -72.26
C ASP A 10 30.67 -40.29 -71.50
N GLN A 11 29.47 -39.71 -71.57
CA GLN A 11 29.09 -38.60 -70.70
C GLN A 11 28.57 -39.23 -69.39
N GLU A 12 29.42 -39.15 -68.32
CA GLU A 12 28.95 -39.38 -66.98
C GLU A 12 28.11 -38.20 -66.52
N GLU A 13 26.80 -38.40 -66.46
CA GLU A 13 25.89 -37.47 -65.77
C GLU A 13 26.14 -37.51 -64.30
N HIS A 14 26.84 -36.49 -63.78
CA HIS A 14 26.89 -36.19 -62.35
C HIS A 14 25.48 -35.74 -61.89
N HIS A 15 24.73 -36.66 -61.28
CA HIS A 15 23.61 -36.30 -60.46
C HIS A 15 24.13 -35.61 -59.19
N GLU A 16 24.13 -34.26 -59.19
CA GLU A 16 24.22 -33.50 -57.95
C GLU A 16 22.94 -33.73 -57.15
N GLU A 17 23.03 -34.60 -56.13
CA GLU A 17 22.00 -34.69 -55.11
C GLU A 17 21.93 -33.35 -54.36
N HIS A 18 20.96 -32.50 -54.70
CA HIS A 18 20.61 -31.30 -53.98
C HIS A 18 20.04 -31.73 -52.62
N PHE A 19 20.89 -31.82 -51.61
CA PHE A 19 20.49 -31.96 -50.22
C PHE A 19 19.76 -30.69 -49.84
N ASP A 20 18.43 -30.67 -49.96
CA ASP A 20 17.56 -29.65 -49.42
C ASP A 20 17.67 -29.75 -47.86
N ASP A 21 18.54 -28.95 -47.30
CA ASP A 21 18.69 -28.81 -45.84
C ASP A 21 17.48 -28.00 -45.32
N HIS A 22 16.31 -28.64 -45.36
CA HIS A 22 15.09 -28.16 -44.72
C HIS A 22 15.32 -28.15 -43.22
N GLN A 23 15.99 -27.12 -42.71
CA GLN A 23 16.02 -26.92 -41.25
C GLN A 23 14.57 -26.85 -40.76
N PRO A 24 14.15 -27.75 -39.89
CA PRO A 24 12.78 -27.77 -39.42
C PRO A 24 12.45 -26.42 -38.78
N TRP A 25 11.37 -25.80 -39.24
CA TRP A 25 10.89 -24.45 -38.87
C TRP A 25 10.91 -24.16 -37.34
N TYR A 26 10.82 -25.22 -36.51
CA TYR A 26 10.89 -25.13 -35.07
C TYR A 26 12.31 -24.85 -34.54
N LYS A 27 13.37 -24.99 -35.31
CA LYS A 27 14.75 -24.74 -34.86
C LYS A 27 15.13 -23.28 -34.82
N GLY A 28 14.42 -22.42 -35.56
CA GLY A 28 14.66 -20.97 -35.58
C GLY A 28 13.63 -20.17 -34.77
N PRO A 29 12.45 -19.87 -35.31
CA PRO A 29 11.48 -18.99 -34.69
C PRO A 29 10.85 -19.58 -33.41
N MET A 30 10.67 -20.93 -33.35
CA MET A 30 10.07 -21.58 -32.19
C MET A 30 10.90 -21.42 -30.91
N LYS A 31 12.22 -21.45 -31.00
CA LYS A 31 13.08 -21.21 -29.81
C LYS A 31 12.93 -19.80 -29.28
N VAL A 32 12.80 -18.80 -30.17
CA VAL A 32 12.59 -17.42 -29.80
C VAL A 32 11.22 -17.25 -29.15
N ILE A 33 10.16 -17.83 -29.71
CA ILE A 33 8.80 -17.79 -29.17
C ILE A 33 8.77 -18.46 -27.78
N MET A 34 9.40 -19.64 -27.65
CA MET A 34 9.47 -20.34 -26.36
C MET A 34 10.25 -19.55 -25.32
N GLY A 35 11.35 -18.91 -25.72
CA GLY A 35 12.12 -18.00 -24.84
C GLY A 35 11.30 -16.82 -24.37
N LEU A 36 10.58 -16.15 -25.27
CA LEU A 36 9.68 -15.04 -24.94
C LEU A 36 8.53 -15.48 -24.01
N PHE A 37 7.97 -16.67 -24.27
CA PHE A 37 6.92 -17.24 -23.43
C PHE A 37 7.39 -17.56 -22.02
N LEU A 38 8.62 -18.12 -21.87
CA LEU A 38 9.23 -18.36 -20.57
C LEU A 38 9.51 -17.05 -19.82
N ILE A 39 10.01 -16.01 -20.51
CA ILE A 39 10.19 -14.70 -19.93
C ILE A 39 8.85 -14.10 -19.48
N LEU A 40 7.80 -14.23 -20.29
CA LEU A 40 6.47 -13.77 -19.94
C LEU A 40 5.94 -14.46 -18.67
N ILE A 41 6.06 -15.80 -18.59
CA ILE A 41 5.65 -16.55 -17.39
C ILE A 41 6.45 -16.09 -16.17
N LEU A 42 7.76 -15.91 -16.31
CA LEU A 42 8.64 -15.45 -15.24
C LEU A 42 8.24 -14.04 -14.76
N VAL A 43 7.92 -13.15 -15.67
CA VAL A 43 7.42 -11.80 -15.35
C VAL A 43 6.06 -11.87 -14.66
N LEU A 44 5.12 -12.65 -15.17
CA LEU A 44 3.79 -12.84 -14.57
C LEU A 44 3.85 -13.46 -13.17
N TRP A 45 4.89 -14.26 -12.89
CA TRP A 45 5.11 -14.87 -11.58
C TRP A 45 5.84 -13.93 -10.61
N LEU A 46 6.86 -13.21 -11.08
CA LEU A 46 7.69 -12.33 -10.24
C LEU A 46 6.98 -11.01 -9.88
N VAL A 47 6.26 -10.39 -10.83
CA VAL A 47 5.63 -9.07 -10.62
C VAL A 47 4.61 -9.10 -9.46
N PRO A 48 3.66 -10.06 -9.39
CA PRO A 48 2.73 -10.15 -8.24
C PRO A 48 3.46 -10.41 -6.93
N TYR A 49 4.47 -11.30 -6.93
CA TYR A 49 5.22 -11.65 -5.73
C TYR A 49 5.96 -10.44 -5.14
N TYR A 50 6.65 -9.67 -5.96
CA TYR A 50 7.34 -8.45 -5.50
C TYR A 50 6.35 -7.34 -5.15
N GLY A 51 5.26 -7.20 -5.89
CA GLY A 51 4.21 -6.22 -5.61
C GLY A 51 3.57 -6.42 -4.23
N ILE A 52 3.26 -7.65 -3.86
CA ILE A 52 2.72 -8.00 -2.54
C ILE A 52 3.72 -7.67 -1.43
N LYS A 53 5.02 -7.95 -1.63
CA LYS A 53 6.05 -7.61 -0.65
C LYS A 53 6.28 -6.11 -0.46
N GLN A 54 6.16 -5.32 -1.54
CA GLN A 54 6.38 -3.87 -1.48
C GLN A 54 5.18 -3.10 -0.95
N ASN A 55 3.98 -3.60 -1.16
CA ASN A 55 2.73 -2.94 -0.78
C ASN A 55 1.76 -3.91 -0.09
N PRO A 56 2.11 -4.45 1.08
CA PRO A 56 1.27 -5.38 1.79
C PRO A 56 -0.02 -4.72 2.27
N GLU A 57 -1.13 -5.45 2.09
CA GLU A 57 -2.45 -5.06 2.59
C GLU A 57 -2.78 -5.80 3.89
N PRO A 58 -3.58 -5.19 4.79
CA PRO A 58 -4.12 -5.90 5.93
C PRO A 58 -5.11 -6.98 5.46
N ASN A 59 -4.92 -8.22 5.94
CA ASN A 59 -5.77 -9.35 5.58
C ASN A 59 -7.11 -9.33 6.31
N TYR A 60 -7.16 -8.66 7.44
CA TYR A 60 -8.31 -8.54 8.31
C TYR A 60 -8.34 -7.18 9.01
N LEU A 61 -9.52 -6.64 9.26
CA LEU A 61 -9.69 -5.40 10.01
C LEU A 61 -10.63 -5.68 11.19
N PRO A 62 -10.10 -5.70 12.43
CA PRO A 62 -10.89 -5.96 13.60
C PRO A 62 -11.92 -4.84 13.85
N THR A 63 -13.00 -5.19 14.51
CA THR A 63 -13.93 -4.22 15.09
C THR A 63 -13.48 -3.82 16.50
N ILE A 64 -13.99 -2.69 17.00
CA ILE A 64 -13.72 -2.25 18.39
C ILE A 64 -14.13 -3.34 19.40
N ALA A 65 -15.27 -3.99 19.18
CA ALA A 65 -15.74 -5.07 20.04
C ALA A 65 -14.78 -6.27 20.11
N GLU A 66 -14.14 -6.64 19.00
CA GLU A 66 -13.19 -7.76 18.94
C GLU A 66 -11.85 -7.43 19.63
N LEU A 67 -11.55 -6.16 19.79
CA LEU A 67 -10.36 -5.75 20.55
C LEU A 67 -10.51 -6.00 22.05
N ASN A 68 -11.74 -6.23 22.57
CA ASN A 68 -11.99 -6.37 24.00
C ASN A 68 -11.23 -5.31 24.80
N ILE A 69 -11.48 -4.05 24.49
CA ILE A 69 -10.78 -2.91 25.08
C ILE A 69 -11.08 -2.90 26.57
N PRO A 70 -10.05 -2.91 27.46
CA PRO A 70 -10.27 -2.84 28.87
C PRO A 70 -10.91 -1.50 29.26
N GLU A 71 -11.54 -1.45 30.41
CA GLU A 71 -11.98 -0.16 30.95
C GLU A 71 -10.77 0.72 31.24
N MET A 72 -10.67 1.83 30.49
CA MET A 72 -9.57 2.78 30.58
C MET A 72 -10.03 4.04 31.31
N ALA A 73 -9.16 4.58 32.15
CA ALA A 73 -9.39 5.91 32.71
C ALA A 73 -9.26 6.96 31.60
N ILE A 74 -10.25 7.83 31.50
CA ILE A 74 -10.20 8.98 30.58
C ILE A 74 -9.45 10.10 31.33
N PRO A 75 -8.24 10.49 30.85
CA PRO A 75 -7.51 11.56 31.50
C PRO A 75 -8.20 12.89 31.22
N GLU A 76 -8.32 13.70 32.28
CA GLU A 76 -8.77 15.07 32.10
C GLU A 76 -7.70 15.89 31.39
N MET A 77 -8.01 16.40 30.23
CA MET A 77 -7.13 17.24 29.41
C MET A 77 -7.75 18.61 29.22
N ASN A 78 -6.94 19.64 29.35
CA ASN A 78 -7.35 21.01 29.08
C ASN A 78 -6.22 21.74 28.35
N SER A 79 -6.12 21.53 27.07
CA SER A 79 -5.13 22.17 26.21
C SER A 79 -5.78 22.70 24.95
N GLY A 80 -5.43 23.90 24.53
CA GLY A 80 -5.83 24.47 23.23
C GLY A 80 -5.01 23.93 22.03
N LYS A 81 -4.20 22.87 22.22
CA LYS A 81 -3.37 22.33 21.16
C LYS A 81 -3.70 20.84 20.94
N ILE A 82 -4.11 20.49 19.76
CA ILE A 82 -4.44 19.12 19.36
C ILE A 82 -3.28 18.14 19.64
N THR A 83 -2.03 18.57 19.43
CA THR A 83 -0.84 17.73 19.66
C THR A 83 -0.67 17.28 21.12
N ALA A 84 -1.24 18.01 22.07
CA ALA A 84 -1.19 17.64 23.49
C ALA A 84 -2.09 16.44 23.82
N TYR A 85 -3.06 16.13 22.96
CA TYR A 85 -3.99 15.01 23.15
C TYR A 85 -3.48 13.69 22.57
N VAL A 86 -2.39 13.71 21.79
CA VAL A 86 -1.74 12.49 21.32
C VAL A 86 -1.13 11.76 22.50
N GLN A 87 -1.53 10.52 22.71
CA GLN A 87 -1.09 9.69 23.83
C GLN A 87 -0.42 8.41 23.35
N VAL A 88 0.81 8.20 23.83
CA VAL A 88 1.61 6.99 23.59
C VAL A 88 1.83 6.32 24.96
N ASN A 89 0.76 5.80 25.52
CA ASN A 89 0.81 5.07 26.80
C ASN A 89 0.67 3.55 26.54
N GLN A 90 0.83 2.77 27.61
CA GLN A 90 0.80 1.30 27.51
C GLN A 90 -0.56 0.78 27.04
N GLU A 91 -1.67 1.41 27.40
CA GLU A 91 -3.02 1.01 27.04
C GLU A 91 -3.25 1.17 25.53
N ILE A 92 -2.94 2.35 24.98
CA ILE A 92 -3.05 2.63 23.55
C ILE A 92 -2.10 1.75 22.73
N LYS A 93 -0.88 1.52 23.27
CA LYS A 93 0.07 0.60 22.63
C LYS A 93 -0.47 -0.83 22.54
N GLN A 94 -1.07 -1.36 23.61
CA GLN A 94 -1.66 -2.72 23.58
C GLN A 94 -2.77 -2.84 22.54
N ILE A 95 -3.60 -1.81 22.40
CA ILE A 95 -4.66 -1.75 21.39
C ILE A 95 -4.04 -1.72 19.99
N ALA A 96 -3.05 -0.85 19.77
CA ALA A 96 -2.33 -0.75 18.51
C ALA A 96 -1.65 -2.08 18.12
N ASP A 97 -0.92 -2.69 19.04
CA ASP A 97 -0.27 -4.00 18.83
C ASP A 97 -1.31 -5.08 18.47
N LYS A 98 -2.48 -5.07 19.11
CA LYS A 98 -3.57 -6.03 18.83
C LYS A 98 -4.16 -5.83 17.44
N ILE A 99 -4.41 -4.57 17.02
CA ILE A 99 -4.87 -4.25 15.67
C ILE A 99 -3.87 -4.81 14.65
N VAL A 100 -2.58 -4.50 14.80
CA VAL A 100 -1.52 -4.96 13.88
C VAL A 100 -1.45 -6.49 13.82
N THR A 101 -1.43 -7.15 14.98
CA THR A 101 -1.31 -8.61 15.07
C THR A 101 -2.49 -9.34 14.40
N LEU A 102 -3.70 -8.79 14.51
CA LEU A 102 -4.87 -9.36 13.85
C LEU A 102 -4.91 -9.06 12.35
N SER A 103 -4.36 -7.92 11.93
CA SER A 103 -4.49 -7.42 10.56
C SER A 103 -3.35 -7.82 9.64
N CYS A 104 -2.12 -7.93 10.15
CA CYS A 104 -0.91 -8.12 9.36
C CYS A 104 -0.19 -9.41 9.75
N GLN A 105 0.10 -10.27 8.76
CA GLN A 105 0.78 -11.55 8.99
C GLN A 105 2.28 -11.39 9.26
N GLU A 106 2.89 -10.36 8.69
CA GLU A 106 4.32 -10.06 8.86
C GLU A 106 4.49 -8.65 9.44
N THR A 107 5.58 -8.44 10.15
CA THR A 107 5.94 -7.12 10.69
C THR A 107 6.38 -6.21 9.55
N HIS A 108 5.44 -5.51 8.93
CA HIS A 108 5.70 -4.58 7.84
C HIS A 108 5.03 -3.23 8.11
N LYS A 109 5.82 -2.16 8.20
CA LYS A 109 5.32 -0.84 8.60
C LYS A 109 4.19 -0.30 7.71
N VAL A 110 4.23 -0.60 6.40
CA VAL A 110 3.16 -0.18 5.47
C VAL A 110 1.86 -0.90 5.79
N CYS A 111 1.88 -2.24 6.01
CA CYS A 111 0.70 -2.98 6.45
C CYS A 111 0.17 -2.44 7.77
N ASN A 112 1.06 -2.22 8.74
CA ASN A 112 0.70 -1.73 10.06
C ASN A 112 0.01 -0.35 9.99
N ALA A 113 0.56 0.57 9.19
CA ALA A 113 -0.03 1.90 8.98
C ALA A 113 -1.38 1.83 8.29
N LYS A 114 -1.53 0.97 7.26
CA LYS A 114 -2.82 0.71 6.60
C LYS A 114 -3.84 0.12 7.56
N ALA A 115 -3.44 -0.84 8.39
CA ALA A 115 -4.31 -1.45 9.39
C ALA A 115 -4.86 -0.40 10.37
N MET A 116 -4.02 0.52 10.87
CA MET A 116 -4.46 1.60 11.73
C MET A 116 -5.42 2.56 11.03
N PHE A 117 -5.05 2.97 9.81
CA PHE A 117 -5.87 3.88 9.02
C PHE A 117 -7.26 3.31 8.75
N TYR A 118 -7.33 2.10 8.19
CA TYR A 118 -8.61 1.46 7.87
C TYR A 118 -9.40 1.04 9.12
N PHE A 119 -8.71 0.73 10.23
CA PHE A 119 -9.39 0.48 11.50
C PHE A 119 -10.15 1.72 11.97
N VAL A 120 -9.51 2.90 11.99
CA VAL A 120 -10.17 4.14 12.37
C VAL A 120 -11.28 4.47 11.38
N GLN A 121 -11.00 4.47 10.08
CA GLN A 121 -11.98 4.79 9.03
C GLN A 121 -13.23 3.90 9.10
N LYS A 122 -13.08 2.62 9.43
CA LYS A 122 -14.18 1.64 9.47
C LYS A 122 -15.00 1.71 10.75
N ASN A 123 -14.34 1.92 11.88
CA ASN A 123 -14.95 1.77 13.19
C ASN A 123 -15.35 3.11 13.84
N PHE A 124 -14.88 4.24 13.30
CA PHE A 124 -15.13 5.55 13.89
C PHE A 124 -16.32 6.24 13.20
N ASN A 125 -17.34 6.63 13.98
CA ASN A 125 -18.51 7.32 13.48
C ASN A 125 -18.28 8.84 13.54
N TYR A 126 -18.46 9.51 12.41
CA TYR A 126 -18.33 10.97 12.36
C TYR A 126 -19.45 11.67 13.13
N LEU A 127 -19.08 12.46 14.11
CA LEU A 127 -19.99 13.24 14.96
C LEU A 127 -19.38 14.62 15.22
N ASN A 128 -20.00 15.66 14.69
CA ASN A 128 -19.55 17.04 14.94
C ASN A 128 -19.68 17.42 16.40
N ASP A 129 -18.78 18.28 16.83
CA ASP A 129 -18.90 18.98 18.10
C ASP A 129 -20.17 19.87 18.14
N PRO A 130 -20.72 20.14 19.32
CA PRO A 130 -21.79 21.08 19.48
C PRO A 130 -21.37 22.49 19.01
N LEU A 131 -22.28 23.18 18.30
CA LEU A 131 -22.02 24.54 17.82
C LEU A 131 -21.45 25.44 18.93
N ALA A 132 -20.34 26.11 18.64
CA ALA A 132 -19.61 27.05 19.49
C ALA A 132 -18.79 26.44 20.63
N PHE A 133 -18.54 25.14 20.62
CA PHE A 133 -17.68 24.51 21.60
C PHE A 133 -16.73 23.51 20.91
N GLU A 134 -15.43 23.83 20.87
CA GLU A 134 -14.38 22.95 20.39
C GLU A 134 -13.96 22.01 21.53
N TYR A 135 -14.04 20.70 21.32
CA TYR A 135 -13.73 19.70 22.31
C TYR A 135 -12.86 18.59 21.71
N TYR A 136 -11.63 18.49 22.14
CA TYR A 136 -10.72 17.43 21.74
C TYR A 136 -10.85 16.20 22.63
N LYS A 137 -11.26 15.08 22.09
CA LYS A 137 -11.29 13.80 22.79
C LYS A 137 -9.90 13.20 22.93
N THR A 138 -9.66 12.57 24.06
CA THR A 138 -8.51 11.69 24.23
C THR A 138 -8.71 10.39 23.41
N PRO A 139 -7.63 9.67 23.06
CA PRO A 139 -7.76 8.39 22.35
C PRO A 139 -8.64 7.37 23.08
N GLN A 140 -8.58 7.36 24.43
CA GLN A 140 -9.42 6.50 25.26
C GLN A 140 -10.90 6.84 25.13
N GLU A 141 -11.20 8.13 25.13
CA GLU A 141 -12.57 8.60 24.96
C GLU A 141 -13.10 8.31 23.57
N SER A 142 -12.31 8.55 22.53
CA SER A 142 -12.64 8.21 21.15
C SER A 142 -12.90 6.72 20.96
N LEU A 143 -12.08 5.85 21.54
CA LEU A 143 -12.25 4.40 21.51
C LEU A 143 -13.48 3.93 22.29
N LYS A 144 -13.87 4.62 23.35
CA LYS A 144 -15.04 4.29 24.17
C LYS A 144 -16.33 4.76 23.53
N SER A 145 -16.32 5.90 22.86
CA SER A 145 -17.52 6.49 22.22
C SER A 145 -17.72 6.04 20.77
N ASP A 146 -16.71 5.42 20.14
CA ASP A 146 -16.69 5.03 18.72
C ASP A 146 -17.03 6.18 17.76
N SER A 147 -16.82 7.43 18.19
CA SER A 147 -17.29 8.61 17.47
C SER A 147 -16.50 9.86 17.82
N GLY A 148 -16.52 10.80 16.91
CA GLY A 148 -15.93 12.13 17.01
C GLY A 148 -15.86 12.80 15.65
N ASP A 149 -15.23 13.96 15.60
CA ASP A 149 -15.02 14.69 14.35
C ASP A 149 -13.62 14.46 13.75
N CYS A 150 -13.16 15.38 12.91
CA CYS A 150 -11.86 15.25 12.24
C CYS A 150 -10.69 15.34 13.21
N ASP A 151 -10.81 16.13 14.27
CA ASP A 151 -9.76 16.31 15.29
C ASP A 151 -9.60 15.04 16.11
N ASP A 152 -10.71 14.50 16.60
CA ASP A 152 -10.77 13.30 17.43
C ASP A 152 -10.24 12.07 16.66
N SER A 153 -10.67 11.93 15.41
CA SER A 153 -10.18 10.90 14.50
C SER A 153 -8.67 11.00 14.28
N SER A 154 -8.19 12.22 14.08
CA SER A 154 -6.77 12.49 13.85
C SER A 154 -5.92 12.25 15.10
N ILE A 155 -6.41 12.63 16.29
CA ILE A 155 -5.76 12.35 17.57
C ILE A 155 -5.65 10.83 17.79
N LEU A 156 -6.76 10.10 17.63
CA LEU A 156 -6.79 8.65 17.77
C LEU A 156 -5.81 7.97 16.81
N LEU A 157 -5.90 8.30 15.52
CA LEU A 157 -5.03 7.72 14.50
C LEU A 157 -3.56 8.02 14.74
N SER A 158 -3.23 9.26 15.10
CA SER A 158 -1.85 9.66 15.44
C SER A 158 -1.33 8.89 16.64
N SER A 159 -2.14 8.73 17.69
CA SER A 159 -1.77 8.01 18.90
C SER A 159 -1.50 6.51 18.63
N LEU A 160 -2.35 5.87 17.84
CA LEU A 160 -2.17 4.48 17.44
C LEU A 160 -0.89 4.29 16.61
N LEU A 161 -0.65 5.15 15.62
CA LEU A 161 0.54 5.09 14.77
C LEU A 161 1.84 5.34 15.56
N GLN A 162 1.85 6.36 16.43
CA GLN A 162 3.03 6.64 17.27
C GLN A 162 3.30 5.53 18.28
N SER A 163 2.26 4.85 18.78
CA SER A 163 2.41 3.72 19.71
C SER A 163 3.13 2.53 19.10
N ILE A 164 3.14 2.39 17.77
CA ILE A 164 3.92 1.39 17.04
C ILE A 164 5.22 1.94 16.44
N GLY A 165 5.64 3.14 16.87
CA GLY A 165 6.92 3.75 16.51
C GLY A 165 6.94 4.45 15.15
N LEU A 166 5.79 4.82 14.59
CA LEU A 166 5.70 5.60 13.36
C LEU A 166 5.62 7.10 13.67
N GLN A 167 6.32 7.91 12.89
CA GLN A 167 6.25 9.38 13.01
C GLN A 167 4.99 9.88 12.32
N THR A 168 4.26 10.79 13.02
CA THR A 168 3.08 11.45 12.47
C THR A 168 3.18 12.97 12.58
N ARG A 169 2.39 13.67 11.78
CA ARG A 169 2.11 15.09 11.93
C ARG A 169 0.67 15.39 11.54
N PHE A 170 0.09 16.44 12.11
CA PHE A 170 -1.21 16.94 11.70
C PHE A 170 -1.06 17.87 10.51
N VAL A 171 -2.04 17.81 9.62
CA VAL A 171 -2.19 18.71 8.47
C VAL A 171 -3.51 19.43 8.60
N PHE A 172 -3.45 20.74 8.72
CA PHE A 172 -4.62 21.60 8.82
C PHE A 172 -4.90 22.22 7.45
N VAL A 173 -6.15 22.15 7.05
CA VAL A 173 -6.72 22.83 5.91
C VAL A 173 -7.97 23.62 6.36
N PRO A 174 -8.51 24.53 5.58
CA PRO A 174 -9.70 25.27 6.01
C PRO A 174 -10.87 24.34 6.37
N GLY A 175 -11.25 24.36 7.66
CA GLY A 175 -12.37 23.57 8.19
C GLY A 175 -12.13 22.07 8.32
N HIS A 176 -10.87 21.60 8.25
CA HIS A 176 -10.55 20.17 8.41
C HIS A 176 -9.13 19.94 8.88
N VAL A 177 -8.92 18.81 9.56
CA VAL A 177 -7.60 18.29 9.93
C VAL A 177 -7.50 16.79 9.62
N TYR A 178 -6.34 16.37 9.20
CA TYR A 178 -6.00 14.96 9.00
C TYR A 178 -4.54 14.69 9.40
N VAL A 179 -4.14 13.43 9.39
CA VAL A 179 -2.80 12.99 9.78
C VAL A 179 -1.94 12.71 8.55
N GLN A 180 -0.67 12.96 8.64
CA GLN A 180 0.34 12.35 7.78
C GLN A 180 1.25 11.44 8.60
N VAL A 181 1.61 10.29 8.01
CA VAL A 181 2.59 9.34 8.56
C VAL A 181 3.84 9.32 7.69
N LYS A 182 5.02 9.21 8.30
CA LYS A 182 6.29 9.12 7.58
C LYS A 182 6.66 7.66 7.32
N LEU A 183 6.66 7.24 6.05
CA LEU A 183 6.93 5.85 5.63
C LEU A 183 7.85 5.81 4.40
N PRO A 184 9.18 5.85 4.60
CA PRO A 184 10.14 5.78 3.49
C PRO A 184 10.03 4.51 2.65
N GLU A 185 9.63 3.39 3.25
CA GLU A 185 9.50 2.08 2.61
C GLU A 185 8.23 1.90 1.76
N ALA A 186 7.26 2.81 1.86
CA ALA A 186 6.04 2.75 1.04
C ALA A 186 6.33 3.05 -0.44
N ILE A 187 5.45 2.60 -1.31
CA ILE A 187 5.53 2.92 -2.75
C ILE A 187 5.33 4.41 -3.01
N SER A 188 5.94 4.92 -4.08
CA SER A 188 5.91 6.34 -4.42
C SER A 188 4.51 6.88 -4.68
N ALA A 189 3.58 6.03 -5.13
CA ALA A 189 2.20 6.42 -5.42
C ALA A 189 1.43 6.98 -4.21
N TYR A 190 1.81 6.59 -2.99
CA TYR A 190 1.19 7.09 -1.76
C TYR A 190 1.85 8.34 -1.21
N LYS A 191 3.09 8.61 -1.62
CA LYS A 191 3.94 9.61 -1.00
C LYS A 191 3.63 11.02 -1.49
N THR A 192 3.60 11.93 -0.55
CA THR A 192 3.82 13.36 -0.76
C THR A 192 5.31 13.68 -0.61
N GLU A 193 5.67 14.93 -0.38
CA GLU A 193 7.04 15.36 -0.13
C GLU A 193 7.64 14.67 1.11
N ASP A 194 8.94 14.41 1.11
CA ASP A 194 9.72 13.85 2.23
C ASP A 194 9.22 12.52 2.79
N ASN A 195 8.62 11.68 1.96
CA ASN A 195 8.05 10.37 2.33
C ASN A 195 6.87 10.44 3.32
N TRP A 196 6.18 11.54 3.41
CA TRP A 196 4.92 11.66 4.12
C TRP A 196 3.78 11.10 3.29
N ILE A 197 2.81 10.48 3.96
CA ILE A 197 1.62 9.86 3.37
C ILE A 197 0.39 10.41 4.07
N ASN A 198 -0.59 10.86 3.31
CA ASN A 198 -1.85 11.37 3.86
C ASN A 198 -2.71 10.26 4.42
N LEU A 199 -3.34 10.50 5.55
CA LEU A 199 -4.27 9.60 6.22
C LEU A 199 -5.45 10.40 6.77
N ASP A 200 -6.55 10.43 6.03
CA ASP A 200 -7.79 11.07 6.46
C ASP A 200 -8.78 10.03 6.98
N GLY A 201 -8.76 9.77 8.29
CA GLY A 201 -9.60 8.76 8.93
C GLY A 201 -11.10 9.01 8.84
N THR A 202 -11.52 10.25 8.53
CA THR A 202 -12.94 10.62 8.36
C THR A 202 -13.42 10.54 6.91
N CYS A 203 -12.50 10.48 5.95
CA CYS A 203 -12.83 10.31 4.54
C CYS A 203 -13.18 8.86 4.22
N ARG A 204 -14.45 8.46 4.33
CA ARG A 204 -14.88 7.06 4.12
C ARG A 204 -14.63 6.50 2.73
N GLY A 205 -14.51 7.37 1.71
CA GLY A 205 -14.23 6.97 0.33
C GLY A 205 -12.77 7.07 -0.08
N CYS A 206 -11.89 7.54 0.82
CA CYS A 206 -10.47 7.68 0.53
C CYS A 206 -9.73 6.37 0.78
N GLU A 207 -8.78 6.06 -0.10
CA GLU A 207 -7.83 4.98 0.13
C GLU A 207 -6.59 5.49 0.88
N PHE A 208 -5.74 4.56 1.28
CA PHE A 208 -4.48 4.88 1.93
C PHE A 208 -3.60 5.78 1.04
N GLY A 209 -3.24 6.94 1.54
CA GLY A 209 -2.50 7.98 0.80
C GLY A 209 -3.38 9.08 0.22
N GLU A 210 -4.70 8.92 0.23
CA GLU A 210 -5.65 9.88 -0.32
C GLU A 210 -6.23 10.81 0.74
N ILE A 211 -6.72 11.96 0.28
CA ILE A 211 -7.56 12.90 1.02
C ILE A 211 -8.76 13.27 0.16
N HIS A 212 -9.80 13.76 0.78
CA HIS A 212 -10.96 14.22 0.03
C HIS A 212 -10.55 15.29 -1.00
N TYR A 213 -11.06 15.19 -2.21
CA TYR A 213 -10.67 16.04 -3.35
C TYR A 213 -10.83 17.55 -3.09
N SER A 214 -11.79 17.95 -2.25
CA SER A 214 -12.00 19.36 -1.89
C SER A 214 -10.82 19.99 -1.15
N TYR A 215 -9.93 19.19 -0.56
CA TYR A 215 -8.75 19.65 0.18
C TYR A 215 -7.45 19.52 -0.60
N ALA A 216 -7.46 18.95 -1.80
CA ALA A 216 -6.25 18.67 -2.58
C ALA A 216 -5.41 19.94 -2.81
N ASP A 217 -6.04 21.02 -3.23
CA ASP A 217 -5.42 22.31 -3.55
C ASP A 217 -5.49 23.33 -2.41
N SER A 218 -5.98 22.94 -1.23
CA SER A 218 -6.10 23.84 -0.09
C SER A 218 -4.72 24.20 0.48
N LYS A 219 -4.63 25.42 1.04
CA LYS A 219 -3.43 25.84 1.81
C LYS A 219 -3.29 24.94 3.03
N LYS A 220 -2.13 24.33 3.17
CA LYS A 220 -1.82 23.39 4.26
C LYS A 220 -0.90 24.04 5.28
N SER A 221 -1.14 23.78 6.56
CA SER A 221 -0.21 24.04 7.66
C SER A 221 0.02 22.76 8.45
N TYR A 222 1.17 22.65 9.09
CA TYR A 222 1.63 21.41 9.72
C TYR A 222 1.96 21.63 11.20
N SER A 223 1.65 20.63 12.05
CA SER A 223 2.03 20.59 13.44
C SER A 223 2.28 19.15 13.88
N GLY A 224 3.40 18.88 14.49
CA GLY A 224 3.79 17.56 14.98
C GLY A 224 5.04 17.65 15.83
#